data_f2e4758a0b3dbb5508c4278f20452f70
#
_entry.id   f2e4758a0b3dbb5508c4278f20452f70
#
_cell.length_a   1.000
_cell.length_b   1.000
_cell.length_c   1.000
_cell.angle_alpha   90.00
_cell.angle_beta   90.00
_cell.angle_gamma   90.00
#
_symmetry.space_group_name_H-M   'P 1'
#
loop_
_entity.id
_entity.type
_entity.pdbx_description
1 polymer ?
#
loop_
_entity_poly.entity_id
_entity_poly.type
_entity_poly.pdbx_seq_one_letter_code
_entity_poly.pdbx_strand_id
1 'polypeptide(L)'
;FSSIGTIPQDLKYKGESNSLEIGKNNTIREYVTINPGTEGGGGKTKVGNNCLLMISSHVAHDCNIGNNVVIANNVPLGGHVTIEDSVVIGGNSAVQQFTRIGRLAMIGGMTGVLKDVIPFGLSFGNRNYLRGINLIGLKRKKYENKKIMELDSAFKKIFSSKNLHENLSNINGEYKDNDLVT
;
A
#
# COMPACT_ATOMS: atom_id res chain seq x y z
N PHE A 1 -11.84 -15.29 16.28
CA PHE A 1 -12.27 -13.93 16.68
C PHE A 1 -12.09 -12.87 15.58
N SER A 2 -11.94 -13.25 14.31
CA SER A 2 -11.95 -12.31 13.19
C SER A 2 -13.33 -12.22 12.58
N SER A 3 -13.69 -11.04 12.05
CA SER A 3 -14.97 -10.78 11.40
C SER A 3 -14.74 -10.52 9.91
N ILE A 4 -15.13 -11.47 9.06
CA ILE A 4 -14.85 -11.43 7.63
C ILE A 4 -16.16 -11.46 6.86
N GLY A 5 -16.37 -10.45 5.98
CA GLY A 5 -17.56 -10.35 5.15
C GLY A 5 -18.78 -9.74 5.86
N THR A 6 -18.60 -9.12 7.01
CA THR A 6 -19.67 -8.33 7.64
C THR A 6 -19.97 -7.08 6.83
N ILE A 7 -21.19 -6.57 6.96
CA ILE A 7 -21.70 -5.41 6.21
C ILE A 7 -20.69 -4.23 6.26
N PRO A 8 -20.54 -3.50 5.13
CA PRO A 8 -19.64 -2.36 5.07
C PRO A 8 -19.97 -1.27 6.09
N GLN A 9 -18.94 -0.62 6.62
CA GLN A 9 -19.08 0.56 7.48
C GLN A 9 -19.18 1.83 6.62
N ASP A 10 -20.15 1.87 5.73
CA ASP A 10 -20.44 3.02 4.88
C ASP A 10 -21.87 3.49 5.11
N LEU A 11 -22.04 4.77 5.42
CA LEU A 11 -23.36 5.39 5.63
C LEU A 11 -24.24 5.36 4.37
N LYS A 12 -23.67 5.16 3.20
CA LYS A 12 -24.40 5.07 1.93
C LYS A 12 -24.86 3.65 1.61
N TYR A 13 -24.33 2.64 2.30
CA TYR A 13 -24.69 1.25 2.08
C TYR A 13 -26.17 1.01 2.39
N LYS A 14 -26.89 0.42 1.44
CA LYS A 14 -28.34 0.17 1.53
C LYS A 14 -28.73 -1.31 1.48
N GLY A 15 -27.74 -2.21 1.57
CA GLY A 15 -27.98 -3.65 1.45
C GLY A 15 -27.83 -4.18 0.02
N GLU A 16 -27.21 -3.41 -0.87
CA GLU A 16 -26.94 -3.84 -2.25
C GLU A 16 -26.02 -5.06 -2.30
N SER A 17 -26.07 -5.76 -3.45
CA SER A 17 -25.23 -6.93 -3.68
C SER A 17 -23.75 -6.53 -3.73
N ASN A 18 -22.93 -7.21 -2.97
CA ASN A 18 -21.51 -6.95 -2.87
C ASN A 18 -20.71 -8.25 -2.72
N SER A 19 -19.39 -8.15 -2.81
CA SER A 19 -18.49 -9.29 -2.70
C SER A 19 -17.21 -8.97 -1.96
N LEU A 20 -16.61 -10.02 -1.40
CA LEU A 20 -15.27 -10.02 -0.82
C LEU A 20 -14.51 -11.20 -1.40
N GLU A 21 -13.38 -10.93 -2.05
CA GLU A 21 -12.49 -11.96 -2.59
C GLU A 21 -11.21 -12.00 -1.76
N ILE A 22 -10.87 -13.17 -1.21
CA ILE A 22 -9.60 -13.39 -0.48
C ILE A 22 -8.85 -14.51 -1.19
N GLY A 23 -7.63 -14.23 -1.61
CA GLY A 23 -6.74 -15.15 -2.26
C GLY A 23 -6.23 -16.28 -1.36
N LYS A 24 -5.19 -16.96 -1.80
CA LYS A 24 -4.64 -18.15 -1.15
C LYS A 24 -3.50 -17.82 -0.17
N ASN A 25 -3.27 -18.72 0.78
CA ASN A 25 -2.14 -18.70 1.72
C ASN A 25 -2.02 -17.41 2.56
N ASN A 26 -3.15 -16.78 2.85
CA ASN A 26 -3.18 -15.61 3.70
C ASN A 26 -3.19 -16.02 5.18
N THR A 27 -2.45 -15.29 6.01
CA THR A 27 -2.51 -15.41 7.47
C THR A 27 -3.31 -14.24 8.01
N ILE A 28 -4.48 -14.54 8.54
CA ILE A 28 -5.40 -13.56 9.15
C ILE A 28 -5.40 -13.83 10.66
N ARG A 29 -4.91 -12.87 11.43
CA ARG A 29 -4.78 -12.97 12.88
C ARG A 29 -6.06 -12.53 13.59
N GLU A 30 -6.03 -12.62 14.88
CA GLU A 30 -7.16 -12.37 15.78
C GLU A 30 -7.67 -10.94 15.65
N TYR A 31 -8.98 -10.77 15.76
CA TYR A 31 -9.68 -9.48 15.72
C TYR A 31 -9.51 -8.68 14.41
N VAL A 32 -9.05 -9.33 13.35
CA VAL A 32 -9.05 -8.71 12.02
C VAL A 32 -10.48 -8.55 11.54
N THR A 33 -10.77 -7.41 10.90
CA THR A 33 -12.06 -7.18 10.27
C THR A 33 -11.87 -6.86 8.79
N ILE A 34 -12.70 -7.46 7.92
CA ILE A 34 -12.67 -7.24 6.47
C ILE A 34 -14.09 -7.08 5.98
N ASN A 35 -14.42 -5.93 5.39
CA ASN A 35 -15.73 -5.66 4.81
C ASN A 35 -15.75 -5.94 3.30
N PRO A 36 -16.86 -6.38 2.73
CA PRO A 36 -17.07 -6.46 1.29
C PRO A 36 -17.19 -5.06 0.66
N GLY A 37 -17.31 -4.99 -0.67
CA GLY A 37 -17.43 -3.73 -1.39
C GLY A 37 -18.81 -3.06 -1.23
N THR A 38 -18.95 -1.89 -1.83
CA THR A 38 -20.20 -1.13 -1.95
C THR A 38 -20.47 -0.80 -3.41
N GLU A 39 -21.72 -0.50 -3.78
CA GLU A 39 -22.07 -0.14 -5.15
C GLU A 39 -21.22 1.03 -5.68
N GLY A 40 -21.00 2.05 -4.85
CA GLY A 40 -20.20 3.23 -5.18
C GLY A 40 -18.73 2.95 -5.42
N GLY A 41 -18.20 1.82 -4.97
CA GLY A 41 -16.82 1.38 -5.15
C GLY A 41 -16.63 0.24 -6.14
N GLY A 42 -17.70 -0.17 -6.82
CA GLY A 42 -17.68 -1.28 -7.77
C GLY A 42 -18.05 -2.63 -7.15
N GLY A 43 -18.59 -2.63 -5.94
CA GLY A 43 -19.18 -3.80 -5.29
C GLY A 43 -18.22 -4.85 -4.76
N LYS A 44 -16.90 -4.57 -4.74
CA LYS A 44 -15.91 -5.59 -4.42
C LYS A 44 -14.75 -5.09 -3.56
N THR A 45 -14.46 -5.81 -2.49
CA THR A 45 -13.18 -5.74 -1.78
C THR A 45 -12.32 -6.95 -2.15
N LYS A 46 -11.03 -6.73 -2.36
CA LYS A 46 -10.10 -7.79 -2.75
C LYS A 46 -8.84 -7.82 -1.88
N VAL A 47 -8.46 -9.03 -1.47
CA VAL A 47 -7.17 -9.33 -0.82
C VAL A 47 -6.45 -10.38 -1.65
N GLY A 48 -5.23 -10.10 -2.06
CA GLY A 48 -4.40 -10.99 -2.86
C GLY A 48 -3.94 -12.24 -2.12
N ASN A 49 -2.80 -12.79 -2.51
CA ASN A 49 -2.26 -14.02 -1.96
C ASN A 49 -1.07 -13.76 -1.01
N ASN A 50 -0.80 -14.72 -0.12
CA ASN A 50 0.37 -14.72 0.78
C ASN A 50 0.48 -13.46 1.65
N CYS A 51 -0.64 -12.84 2.01
CA CYS A 51 -0.67 -11.66 2.86
C CYS A 51 -0.67 -12.05 4.35
N LEU A 52 -0.15 -11.17 5.18
CA LEU A 52 -0.21 -11.25 6.63
C LEU A 52 -1.00 -10.04 7.17
N LEU A 53 -2.19 -10.31 7.69
CA LEU A 53 -3.01 -9.33 8.40
C LEU A 53 -2.88 -9.62 9.90
N MET A 54 -2.15 -8.74 10.59
CA MET A 54 -1.86 -8.92 12.02
C MET A 54 -3.05 -8.47 12.89
N ILE A 55 -2.93 -8.70 14.18
CA ILE A 55 -3.98 -8.50 15.18
C ILE A 55 -4.63 -7.12 15.04
N SER A 56 -5.97 -7.11 15.04
CA SER A 56 -6.79 -5.89 15.03
C SER A 56 -6.56 -4.98 13.81
N SER A 57 -6.04 -5.49 12.71
CA SER A 57 -6.04 -4.73 11.46
C SER A 57 -7.43 -4.72 10.84
N HIS A 58 -7.74 -3.67 10.08
CA HIS A 58 -9.03 -3.49 9.43
C HIS A 58 -8.87 -3.21 7.94
N VAL A 59 -9.62 -3.92 7.12
CA VAL A 59 -9.76 -3.68 5.69
C VAL A 59 -11.19 -3.21 5.43
N ALA A 60 -11.35 -1.93 5.13
CA ALA A 60 -12.66 -1.36 4.82
C ALA A 60 -13.14 -1.79 3.42
N HIS A 61 -14.36 -1.37 3.09
CA HIS A 61 -15.01 -1.64 1.83
C HIS A 61 -14.22 -1.14 0.61
N ASP A 62 -14.35 -1.81 -0.51
CA ASP A 62 -13.76 -1.43 -1.81
C ASP A 62 -12.23 -1.31 -1.83
N CYS A 63 -11.55 -1.86 -0.82
CA CYS A 63 -10.10 -1.96 -0.83
C CYS A 63 -9.61 -2.99 -1.85
N ASN A 64 -8.50 -2.69 -2.51
CA ASN A 64 -7.79 -3.61 -3.39
C ASN A 64 -6.37 -3.84 -2.88
N ILE A 65 -6.13 -5.03 -2.31
CA ILE A 65 -4.85 -5.40 -1.70
C ILE A 65 -4.17 -6.44 -2.58
N GLY A 66 -2.94 -6.15 -2.99
CA GLY A 66 -2.08 -7.02 -3.78
C GLY A 66 -1.57 -8.24 -3.03
N ASN A 67 -0.53 -8.87 -3.55
CA ASN A 67 0.08 -10.08 -3.01
C ASN A 67 1.23 -9.77 -2.06
N ASN A 68 1.52 -10.69 -1.13
CA ASN A 68 2.65 -10.59 -0.19
C ASN A 68 2.64 -9.32 0.68
N VAL A 69 1.47 -8.75 0.92
CA VAL A 69 1.29 -7.55 1.72
C VAL A 69 1.32 -7.90 3.21
N VAL A 70 1.98 -7.07 4.00
CA VAL A 70 2.00 -7.18 5.46
C VAL A 70 1.33 -5.94 6.05
N ILE A 71 0.23 -6.17 6.77
CA ILE A 71 -0.48 -5.15 7.53
C ILE A 71 -0.28 -5.47 9.00
N ALA A 72 0.50 -4.63 9.69
CA ALA A 72 0.84 -4.89 11.09
C ALA A 72 -0.33 -4.60 12.05
N ASN A 73 -0.09 -4.80 13.33
CA ASN A 73 -1.11 -4.68 14.38
C ASN A 73 -1.76 -3.29 14.40
N ASN A 74 -3.08 -3.26 14.60
CA ASN A 74 -3.88 -2.05 14.78
C ASN A 74 -3.81 -1.06 13.58
N VAL A 75 -3.68 -1.57 12.37
CA VAL A 75 -3.67 -0.75 11.15
C VAL A 75 -5.05 -0.77 10.51
N PRO A 76 -5.84 0.30 10.60
CA PRO A 76 -7.04 0.45 9.81
C PRO A 76 -6.73 1.00 8.42
N LEU A 77 -7.33 0.40 7.40
CA LEU A 77 -7.42 0.93 6.05
C LEU A 77 -8.80 1.55 5.85
N GLY A 78 -8.84 2.79 5.40
CA GLY A 78 -10.09 3.43 4.96
C GLY A 78 -10.63 2.80 3.67
N GLY A 79 -11.87 3.11 3.31
CA GLY A 79 -12.48 2.60 2.07
C GLY A 79 -11.70 2.99 0.81
N HIS A 80 -11.81 2.17 -0.25
CA HIS A 80 -11.20 2.41 -1.56
C HIS A 80 -9.67 2.50 -1.58
N VAL A 81 -8.98 2.04 -0.54
CA VAL A 81 -7.52 2.00 -0.49
C VAL A 81 -6.99 0.94 -1.45
N THR A 82 -5.98 1.32 -2.24
CA THR A 82 -5.24 0.39 -3.10
C THR A 82 -3.84 0.17 -2.54
N ILE A 83 -3.50 -1.09 -2.28
CA ILE A 83 -2.15 -1.49 -1.83
C ILE A 83 -1.59 -2.46 -2.85
N GLU A 84 -0.47 -2.11 -3.46
CA GLU A 84 0.21 -2.95 -4.42
C GLU A 84 1.04 -4.05 -3.74
N ASP A 85 1.68 -4.91 -4.55
CA ASP A 85 2.38 -6.10 -4.06
C ASP A 85 3.55 -5.78 -3.13
N SER A 86 3.74 -6.64 -2.14
CA SER A 86 4.90 -6.61 -1.22
C SER A 86 5.03 -5.35 -0.36
N VAL A 87 3.96 -4.59 -0.20
CA VAL A 87 3.92 -3.45 0.73
C VAL A 87 3.94 -3.94 2.16
N VAL A 88 4.63 -3.19 3.02
CA VAL A 88 4.63 -3.41 4.47
C VAL A 88 4.15 -2.15 5.18
N ILE A 89 3.12 -2.28 6.00
CA ILE A 89 2.58 -1.19 6.81
C ILE A 89 2.86 -1.46 8.28
N GLY A 90 3.63 -0.59 8.90
CA GLY A 90 4.02 -0.66 10.31
C GLY A 90 2.85 -0.45 11.28
N GLY A 91 2.95 -1.07 12.44
CA GLY A 91 1.88 -1.08 13.44
C GLY A 91 1.42 0.30 13.90
N ASN A 92 0.16 0.40 14.31
CA ASN A 92 -0.51 1.62 14.74
C ASN A 92 -0.49 2.76 13.69
N SER A 93 -0.27 2.42 12.41
CA SER A 93 -0.47 3.35 11.30
C SER A 93 -1.93 3.34 10.87
N ALA A 94 -2.38 4.40 10.21
CA ALA A 94 -3.73 4.47 9.64
C ALA A 94 -3.65 4.98 8.21
N VAL A 95 -4.43 4.38 7.30
CA VAL A 95 -4.44 4.75 5.89
C VAL A 95 -5.76 5.41 5.53
N GLN A 96 -5.68 6.64 5.05
CA GLN A 96 -6.85 7.41 4.63
C GLN A 96 -7.51 6.77 3.40
N GLN A 97 -8.83 6.88 3.32
CA GLN A 97 -9.60 6.43 2.16
C GLN A 97 -9.07 6.98 0.83
N PHE A 98 -9.20 6.20 -0.25
CA PHE A 98 -8.75 6.51 -1.61
C PHE A 98 -7.23 6.58 -1.82
N THR A 99 -6.44 6.32 -0.80
CA THR A 99 -4.97 6.34 -0.90
C THR A 99 -4.45 5.13 -1.68
N ARG A 100 -3.42 5.36 -2.49
CA ARG A 100 -2.66 4.31 -3.17
C ARG A 100 -1.27 4.17 -2.57
N ILE A 101 -0.87 2.92 -2.30
CA ILE A 101 0.48 2.59 -1.80
C ILE A 101 1.13 1.67 -2.83
N GLY A 102 2.16 2.20 -3.49
CA GLY A 102 2.87 1.53 -4.56
C GLY A 102 3.69 0.32 -4.09
N ARG A 103 3.98 -0.57 -5.02
CA ARG A 103 4.67 -1.85 -4.79
C ARG A 103 5.93 -1.70 -3.95
N LEU A 104 6.17 -2.65 -3.08
CA LEU A 104 7.35 -2.73 -2.19
C LEU A 104 7.58 -1.47 -1.33
N ALA A 105 6.61 -0.58 -1.20
CA ALA A 105 6.70 0.54 -0.28
C ALA A 105 6.74 0.06 1.18
N MET A 106 7.38 0.84 2.04
CA MET A 106 7.43 0.64 3.48
C MET A 106 6.84 1.83 4.20
N ILE A 107 5.79 1.60 4.94
CA ILE A 107 5.20 2.58 5.85
C ILE A 107 5.71 2.29 7.26
N GLY A 108 6.40 3.25 7.86
CA GLY A 108 6.85 3.14 9.25
C GLY A 108 5.68 3.08 10.23
N GLY A 109 5.91 2.53 11.41
CA GLY A 109 4.87 2.50 12.45
C GLY A 109 4.40 3.89 12.87
N MET A 110 3.18 3.97 13.41
CA MET A 110 2.54 5.22 13.88
C MET A 110 2.43 6.31 12.81
N THR A 111 2.26 5.89 11.55
CA THR A 111 2.17 6.80 10.40
C THR A 111 0.70 7.05 10.01
N GLY A 112 0.32 8.31 9.89
CA GLY A 112 -0.93 8.71 9.24
C GLY A 112 -0.70 8.84 7.73
N VAL A 113 -1.14 7.86 6.94
CA VAL A 113 -1.01 7.87 5.48
C VAL A 113 -2.15 8.67 4.87
N LEU A 114 -1.89 9.93 4.55
CA LEU A 114 -2.87 10.90 4.04
C LEU A 114 -2.72 11.18 2.53
N LYS A 115 -1.67 10.64 1.91
CA LYS A 115 -1.32 10.86 0.50
C LYS A 115 -0.78 9.57 -0.08
N ASP A 116 -0.87 9.45 -1.39
CA ASP A 116 -0.28 8.34 -2.12
C ASP A 116 1.21 8.18 -1.82
N VAL A 117 1.65 6.94 -1.83
CA VAL A 117 3.04 6.56 -1.63
C VAL A 117 3.55 5.91 -2.91
N ILE A 118 4.63 6.44 -3.44
CA ILE A 118 5.24 5.93 -4.67
C ILE A 118 5.72 4.49 -4.50
N PRO A 119 5.83 3.71 -5.58
CA PRO A 119 6.49 2.41 -5.55
C PRO A 119 7.89 2.51 -4.93
N PHE A 120 8.24 1.48 -4.16
CA PHE A 120 9.52 1.41 -3.42
C PHE A 120 9.74 2.51 -2.37
N GLY A 121 8.78 3.39 -2.14
CA GLY A 121 8.90 4.50 -1.21
C GLY A 121 9.06 4.06 0.25
N LEU A 122 9.86 4.79 1.01
CA LEU A 122 9.92 4.73 2.47
C LEU A 122 9.22 5.96 3.03
N SER A 123 8.12 5.76 3.73
CA SER A 123 7.28 6.84 4.24
C SER A 123 6.96 6.64 5.71
N PHE A 124 7.09 7.69 6.51
CA PHE A 124 6.71 7.67 7.92
C PHE A 124 6.43 9.06 8.50
N GLY A 125 5.82 9.07 9.69
CA GLY A 125 5.43 10.27 10.40
C GLY A 125 3.93 10.56 10.30
N ASN A 126 3.44 11.47 11.08
CA ASN A 126 2.02 11.76 11.25
C ASN A 126 1.29 12.23 9.96
N ARG A 127 2.02 12.58 8.91
CA ARG A 127 1.50 12.96 7.58
C ARG A 127 2.23 12.27 6.44
N ASN A 128 2.69 11.04 6.64
CA ASN A 128 3.42 10.20 5.69
C ASN A 128 4.45 10.96 4.84
N TYR A 129 5.45 11.52 5.49
CA TYR A 129 6.55 12.14 4.78
C TYR A 129 7.38 11.10 4.02
N LEU A 130 7.55 11.31 2.71
CA LEU A 130 8.42 10.49 1.89
C LEU A 130 9.88 10.77 2.27
N ARG A 131 10.59 9.75 2.77
CA ARG A 131 11.95 9.86 3.31
C ARG A 131 13.03 9.30 2.41
N GLY A 132 12.64 8.61 1.37
CA GLY A 132 13.54 7.95 0.43
C GLY A 132 12.91 6.71 -0.16
N ILE A 133 13.74 5.77 -0.56
CA ILE A 133 13.32 4.46 -1.05
C ILE A 133 13.59 3.36 -0.02
N ASN A 134 12.82 2.29 -0.10
CA ASN A 134 12.92 1.12 0.77
C ASN A 134 14.13 0.23 0.40
N LEU A 135 15.33 0.74 0.63
CA LEU A 135 16.59 0.04 0.32
C LEU A 135 16.66 -1.35 0.95
N ILE A 136 16.17 -1.48 2.19
CA ILE A 136 16.20 -2.76 2.91
C ILE A 136 15.27 -3.77 2.23
N GLY A 137 14.06 -3.35 1.86
CA GLY A 137 13.11 -4.19 1.14
C GLY A 137 13.64 -4.67 -0.20
N LEU A 138 14.24 -3.77 -0.98
CA LEU A 138 14.87 -4.09 -2.26
C LEU A 138 15.99 -5.12 -2.12
N LYS A 139 16.89 -4.94 -1.15
CA LYS A 139 17.97 -5.91 -0.86
C LYS A 139 17.43 -7.27 -0.42
N ARG A 140 16.40 -7.32 0.44
CA ARG A 140 15.75 -8.57 0.87
C ARG A 140 15.12 -9.31 -0.30
N LYS A 141 14.59 -8.59 -1.29
CA LYS A 141 14.05 -9.16 -2.56
C LYS A 141 15.13 -9.51 -3.55
N LYS A 142 16.41 -9.35 -3.20
CA LYS A 142 17.59 -9.70 -4.02
C LYS A 142 17.66 -8.97 -5.35
N TYR A 143 17.16 -7.74 -5.43
CA TYR A 143 17.43 -6.89 -6.58
C TYR A 143 18.93 -6.58 -6.68
N GLU A 144 19.44 -6.44 -7.90
CA GLU A 144 20.83 -6.12 -8.15
C GLU A 144 21.21 -4.77 -7.55
N ASN A 145 22.38 -4.69 -6.91
CA ASN A 145 22.83 -3.44 -6.27
C ASN A 145 22.91 -2.27 -7.26
N LYS A 146 23.32 -2.53 -8.52
CA LYS A 146 23.34 -1.51 -9.56
C LYS A 146 21.96 -0.88 -9.77
N LYS A 147 20.93 -1.72 -9.96
CA LYS A 147 19.54 -1.26 -10.15
C LYS A 147 19.02 -0.46 -8.94
N ILE A 148 19.36 -0.89 -7.72
CA ILE A 148 18.99 -0.18 -6.49
C ILE A 148 19.65 1.20 -6.43
N MET A 149 20.93 1.31 -6.77
CA MET A 149 21.65 2.58 -6.78
C MET A 149 21.11 3.54 -7.84
N GLU A 150 20.79 3.04 -9.01
CA GLU A 150 20.16 3.82 -10.09
C GLU A 150 18.78 4.33 -9.67
N LEU A 151 17.95 3.49 -9.04
CA LEU A 151 16.66 3.91 -8.49
C LEU A 151 16.81 5.00 -7.42
N ASP A 152 17.76 4.86 -6.50
CA ASP A 152 18.04 5.88 -5.48
C ASP A 152 18.53 7.19 -6.10
N SER A 153 19.36 7.11 -7.15
CA SER A 153 19.81 8.27 -7.91
C SER A 153 18.67 8.96 -8.63
N ALA A 154 17.82 8.21 -9.31
CA ALA A 154 16.61 8.73 -9.97
C ALA A 154 15.69 9.41 -8.95
N PHE A 155 15.42 8.75 -7.82
CA PHE A 155 14.63 9.34 -6.73
C PHE A 155 15.20 10.69 -6.28
N LYS A 156 16.48 10.76 -6.00
CA LYS A 156 17.14 12.01 -5.57
C LYS A 156 17.01 13.12 -6.60
N LYS A 157 17.16 12.80 -7.89
CA LYS A 157 17.01 13.76 -8.99
C LYS A 157 15.58 14.26 -9.10
N ILE A 158 14.57 13.35 -9.06
CA ILE A 158 13.15 13.70 -9.15
C ILE A 158 12.74 14.64 -8.02
N PHE A 159 13.16 14.33 -6.80
CA PHE A 159 12.74 15.07 -5.59
C PHE A 159 13.77 16.15 -5.17
N SER A 160 14.70 16.54 -6.04
CA SER A 160 15.73 17.57 -5.75
C SER A 160 15.15 18.98 -5.63
N SER A 161 14.04 19.26 -6.30
CA SER A 161 13.37 20.56 -6.31
C SER A 161 11.84 20.40 -6.20
N LYS A 162 11.12 21.54 -6.13
CA LYS A 162 9.66 21.53 -6.10
C LYS A 162 9.02 21.26 -7.48
N ASN A 163 9.76 21.37 -8.57
CA ASN A 163 9.26 21.18 -9.92
C ASN A 163 9.40 19.72 -10.38
N LEU A 164 8.54 18.85 -9.84
CA LEU A 164 8.57 17.40 -10.12
C LEU A 164 8.41 17.08 -11.60
N HIS A 165 7.59 17.85 -12.32
CA HIS A 165 7.30 17.57 -13.74
C HIS A 165 8.54 17.80 -14.61
N GLU A 166 9.25 18.89 -14.38
CA GLU A 166 10.52 19.19 -15.06
C GLU A 166 11.59 18.16 -14.72
N ASN A 167 11.72 17.80 -13.43
CA ASN A 167 12.69 16.80 -13.00
C ASN A 167 12.43 15.43 -13.65
N LEU A 168 11.17 15.01 -13.74
CA LEU A 168 10.79 13.77 -14.43
C LEU A 168 11.14 13.81 -15.91
N SER A 169 10.88 14.94 -16.59
CA SER A 169 11.23 15.13 -18.00
C SER A 169 12.75 15.04 -18.23
N ASN A 170 13.53 15.60 -17.31
CA ASN A 170 15.00 15.62 -17.41
C ASN A 170 15.66 14.25 -17.23
N ILE A 171 15.05 13.33 -16.51
CA ILE A 171 15.57 11.96 -16.34
C ILE A 171 15.01 10.98 -17.39
N ASN A 172 14.08 11.43 -18.23
CA ASN A 172 13.43 10.57 -19.21
C ASN A 172 14.48 9.98 -20.18
N GLY A 173 14.57 8.66 -20.14
CA GLY A 173 15.54 7.91 -20.95
C GLY A 173 16.91 7.67 -20.33
N GLU A 174 17.26 8.31 -19.20
CA GLU A 174 18.56 8.06 -18.52
C GLU A 174 18.62 6.64 -17.89
N TYR A 175 17.49 6.09 -17.48
CA TYR A 175 17.38 4.79 -16.78
C TYR A 175 16.57 3.75 -17.55
N LYS A 176 16.63 3.77 -18.90
CA LYS A 176 15.78 2.91 -19.76
C LYS A 176 15.89 1.42 -19.49
N ASP A 177 17.08 0.96 -19.06
CA ASP A 177 17.34 -0.46 -18.83
C ASP A 177 17.03 -0.88 -17.38
N ASN A 178 16.48 0.01 -16.56
CA ASN A 178 16.15 -0.26 -15.18
C ASN A 178 14.63 -0.33 -14.97
N ASP A 179 14.11 -1.54 -14.91
CA ASP A 179 12.70 -1.86 -14.67
C ASP A 179 12.13 -1.39 -13.30
N LEU A 180 12.98 -0.85 -12.44
CA LEU A 180 12.55 -0.24 -11.19
C LEU A 180 12.26 1.26 -11.35
N VAL A 181 12.83 1.90 -12.39
CA VAL A 181 12.68 3.34 -12.64
C VAL A 181 11.64 3.63 -13.72
N THR A 182 11.58 2.78 -14.74
CA THR A 182 10.59 2.84 -15.83
C THR A 182 9.32 2.11 -15.47
#